data_0be5c23f68c4704cc260cd053721dc84
#
_entry.id   0be5c23f68c4704cc260cd053721dc84
#
_cell.length_a   1.000
_cell.length_b   1.000
_cell.length_c   1.000
_cell.angle_alpha   90.00
_cell.angle_beta   90.00
_cell.angle_gamma   90.00
#
_symmetry.space_group_name_H-M   'P 1'
#
loop_
_entity.id
_entity.type
_entity.pdbx_description
1 polymer ?
#
loop_
_entity_poly.entity_id
_entity_poly.type
_entity_poly.pdbx_seq_one_letter_code
_entity_poly.pdbx_strand_id
1 'polypeptide(L)'
;FGNAYNVTVTQASGDEIVGLALRSPSGDVYEAEDAGLSGGAFASSAGTNPSYYMSNNGSGDRAVGMPSGSSMTYTINVPADGKYKLDFNYGNGQGTERNDMNTHNPVNVKQTFALDGGEAETVTMESTLFQTMTGTKTLYYDLTAGEHQITVTTADSGIDGNLLFHDFVRVSYAGVYGQELPAFNKVYEAELADVNRLLGNTDSTVSTETSLEGYSGGGYVMGLSDRAVTEGGGIRNTVVVEESGLYNIT
;
A
#
# COMPACT_ATOMS: atom_id res chain seq x y z
N PHE A 1 -3.45 26.63 -7.34
CA PHE A 1 -3.50 27.08 -8.74
C PHE A 1 -3.44 25.83 -9.60
N GLY A 2 -4.61 25.39 -10.17
CA GLY A 2 -4.69 24.27 -11.06
C GLY A 2 -4.07 24.62 -12.42
N ASN A 3 -3.20 23.76 -12.93
CA ASN A 3 -2.74 23.88 -14.31
C ASN A 3 -3.87 23.51 -15.26
N ALA A 4 -4.16 24.37 -16.21
CA ALA A 4 -5.08 24.05 -17.31
C ALA A 4 -4.32 23.23 -18.36
N TYR A 5 -4.86 22.08 -18.71
CA TYR A 5 -4.32 21.24 -19.77
C TYR A 5 -5.24 21.27 -20.98
N ASN A 6 -4.68 21.46 -22.17
CA ASN A 6 -5.40 21.29 -23.41
C ASN A 6 -5.28 19.84 -23.85
N VAL A 7 -6.42 19.16 -23.98
CA VAL A 7 -6.47 17.79 -24.50
C VAL A 7 -6.98 17.85 -25.93
N THR A 8 -6.17 17.38 -26.87
CA THR A 8 -6.58 17.23 -28.27
C THR A 8 -6.86 15.75 -28.52
N VAL A 9 -8.10 15.43 -28.89
CA VAL A 9 -8.49 14.08 -29.28
C VAL A 9 -8.57 14.06 -30.80
N THR A 10 -7.74 13.24 -31.46
CA THR A 10 -7.78 13.02 -32.88
C THR A 10 -8.41 11.67 -33.16
N GLN A 11 -9.55 11.66 -33.84
CA GLN A 11 -10.22 10.44 -34.26
C GLN A 11 -9.52 9.84 -35.47
N ALA A 12 -9.14 8.55 -35.38
CA ALA A 12 -8.82 7.78 -36.56
C ALA A 12 -10.10 7.48 -37.34
N SER A 13 -10.02 7.45 -38.64
CA SER A 13 -11.20 7.33 -39.49
C SER A 13 -12.00 6.06 -39.21
N GLY A 14 -13.28 6.19 -38.88
CA GLY A 14 -14.24 5.10 -38.76
C GLY A 14 -14.67 4.74 -37.34
N ASP A 15 -14.02 5.28 -36.30
CA ASP A 15 -14.39 5.02 -34.92
C ASP A 15 -15.25 6.15 -34.33
N GLU A 16 -16.20 5.80 -33.49
CA GLU A 16 -17.03 6.77 -32.77
C GLU A 16 -16.41 7.04 -31.41
N ILE A 17 -16.20 8.32 -31.06
CA ILE A 17 -15.80 8.71 -29.68
C ILE A 17 -17.07 8.79 -28.84
N VAL A 18 -17.32 7.78 -28.02
CA VAL A 18 -18.52 7.67 -27.19
C VAL A 18 -18.43 8.51 -25.92
N GLY A 19 -17.21 8.84 -25.47
CA GLY A 19 -16.98 9.68 -24.30
C GLY A 19 -15.51 9.90 -24.00
N LEU A 20 -15.23 10.95 -23.24
CA LEU A 20 -13.91 11.28 -22.69
C LEU A 20 -14.01 11.42 -21.18
N ALA A 21 -13.32 10.55 -20.44
CA ALA A 21 -13.20 10.67 -18.99
C ALA A 21 -11.83 11.22 -18.62
N LEU A 22 -11.80 12.31 -17.86
CA LEU A 22 -10.59 12.83 -17.23
C LEU A 22 -10.34 12.06 -15.94
N ARG A 23 -9.13 11.54 -15.77
CA ARG A 23 -8.72 10.80 -14.59
C ARG A 23 -7.50 11.47 -13.95
N SER A 24 -7.43 11.44 -12.63
CA SER A 24 -6.23 11.88 -11.91
C SER A 24 -5.09 10.88 -12.19
N PRO A 25 -3.94 11.31 -12.74
CA PRO A 25 -2.81 10.41 -12.96
C PRO A 25 -2.19 9.90 -11.65
N SER A 26 -2.33 10.67 -10.57
CA SER A 26 -1.86 10.30 -9.22
C SER A 26 -2.89 9.51 -8.41
N GLY A 27 -4.12 9.33 -8.95
CA GLY A 27 -5.25 8.74 -8.25
C GLY A 27 -5.94 9.73 -7.30
N ASP A 28 -7.16 9.40 -6.91
CA ASP A 28 -7.93 10.13 -5.91
C ASP A 28 -7.71 9.48 -4.53
N VAL A 29 -7.59 10.30 -3.51
CA VAL A 29 -7.37 9.86 -2.12
C VAL A 29 -8.66 10.00 -1.34
N TYR A 30 -9.02 8.94 -0.60
CA TYR A 30 -10.16 8.88 0.31
C TYR A 30 -9.61 8.56 1.70
N GLU A 31 -9.74 9.50 2.62
CA GLU A 31 -9.20 9.39 3.98
C GLU A 31 -10.01 8.38 4.80
N ALA A 32 -9.35 7.59 5.64
CA ALA A 32 -10.00 6.57 6.45
C ALA A 32 -10.95 7.18 7.50
N GLU A 33 -10.62 8.34 8.04
CA GLU A 33 -11.44 9.04 9.01
C GLU A 33 -12.74 9.61 8.45
N ASP A 34 -12.87 9.73 7.14
CA ASP A 34 -14.10 10.12 6.45
C ASP A 34 -14.96 8.90 6.09
N ALA A 35 -14.45 7.68 6.32
CA ALA A 35 -15.19 6.45 6.10
C ALA A 35 -16.28 6.21 7.16
N GLY A 36 -17.27 5.41 6.82
CA GLY A 36 -18.28 4.94 7.78
C GLY A 36 -17.68 3.93 8.75
N LEU A 37 -17.62 4.25 10.05
CA LEU A 37 -17.02 3.42 11.08
C LEU A 37 -18.05 2.61 11.86
N SER A 38 -17.74 1.34 12.20
CA SER A 38 -18.60 0.46 13.01
C SER A 38 -17.79 -0.59 13.78
N GLY A 39 -18.45 -1.33 14.67
CA GLY A 39 -17.85 -2.43 15.42
C GLY A 39 -16.69 -2.05 16.34
N GLY A 40 -16.59 -0.77 16.72
CA GLY A 40 -15.51 -0.29 17.57
C GLY A 40 -14.32 0.33 16.80
N ALA A 41 -14.38 0.44 15.47
CA ALA A 41 -13.45 1.27 14.72
C ALA A 41 -13.55 2.74 15.17
N PHE A 42 -12.44 3.43 15.26
CA PHE A 42 -12.40 4.80 15.78
C PHE A 42 -11.39 5.67 15.04
N ALA A 43 -11.80 6.91 14.74
CA ALA A 43 -10.88 7.91 14.23
C ALA A 43 -10.04 8.49 15.37
N SER A 44 -8.75 8.64 15.13
CA SER A 44 -7.79 9.24 16.05
C SER A 44 -7.03 10.37 15.36
N SER A 45 -6.65 11.38 16.13
CA SER A 45 -5.82 12.49 15.64
C SER A 45 -4.63 12.73 16.56
N ALA A 46 -3.58 13.32 16.00
CA ALA A 46 -2.37 13.70 16.74
C ALA A 46 -2.72 14.56 17.97
N GLY A 47 -2.06 14.27 19.08
CA GLY A 47 -2.20 15.04 20.32
C GLY A 47 -3.45 14.75 21.14
N THR A 48 -4.42 13.99 20.64
CA THR A 48 -5.62 13.65 21.42
C THR A 48 -5.40 12.51 22.41
N ASN A 49 -4.48 11.62 22.11
CA ASN A 49 -4.04 10.58 23.03
C ASN A 49 -2.58 10.22 22.74
N PRO A 50 -1.65 10.40 23.69
CA PRO A 50 -0.25 10.04 23.50
C PRO A 50 0.00 8.55 23.26
N SER A 51 -0.99 7.68 23.45
CA SER A 51 -0.91 6.26 23.14
C SER A 51 -1.16 5.97 21.65
N TYR A 52 -1.71 6.91 20.88
CA TYR A 52 -2.03 6.73 19.47
C TYR A 52 -0.97 7.37 18.56
N TYR A 53 0.25 6.93 18.69
CA TYR A 53 1.36 7.45 17.87
C TYR A 53 1.20 7.14 16.37
N MET A 54 0.39 6.14 16.01
CA MET A 54 0.13 5.82 14.60
C MET A 54 -0.53 6.99 13.86
N SER A 55 -1.50 7.66 14.48
CA SER A 55 -2.15 8.82 13.90
C SER A 55 -1.21 10.01 13.66
N ASN A 56 -0.09 10.10 14.38
CA ASN A 56 0.92 11.13 14.14
C ASN A 56 1.71 10.91 12.84
N ASN A 57 1.62 9.71 12.26
CA ASN A 57 2.28 9.33 11.02
C ASN A 57 1.29 9.17 9.86
N GLY A 58 0.00 9.37 10.11
CA GLY A 58 -1.04 9.40 9.10
C GLY A 58 -1.12 10.75 8.36
N SER A 59 -1.78 10.77 7.24
CA SER A 59 -2.05 12.00 6.49
C SER A 59 -2.92 12.94 7.34
N GLY A 60 -2.62 14.24 7.31
CA GLY A 60 -3.31 15.23 8.14
C GLY A 60 -3.22 14.98 9.65
N ASP A 61 -2.23 14.19 10.12
CA ASP A 61 -2.08 13.78 11.52
C ASP A 61 -3.32 13.02 12.06
N ARG A 62 -3.97 12.22 11.22
CA ARG A 62 -5.18 11.44 11.54
C ARG A 62 -5.04 10.01 11.02
N ALA A 63 -5.79 9.09 11.58
CA ALA A 63 -5.89 7.71 11.11
C ALA A 63 -7.05 6.98 11.84
N VAL A 64 -7.44 5.82 11.35
CA VAL A 64 -8.51 5.00 11.94
C VAL A 64 -7.96 3.74 12.56
N GLY A 65 -8.16 3.57 13.87
CA GLY A 65 -7.85 2.34 14.60
C GLY A 65 -8.89 1.26 14.36
N MET A 66 -8.41 0.03 14.11
CA MET A 66 -9.23 -1.10 13.68
C MET A 66 -9.09 -2.30 14.63
N PRO A 67 -9.72 -2.28 15.83
CA PRO A 67 -9.70 -3.43 16.75
C PRO A 67 -10.44 -4.65 16.18
N SER A 68 -10.29 -5.79 16.84
CA SER A 68 -11.03 -7.02 16.51
C SER A 68 -12.52 -6.79 16.34
N GLY A 69 -13.10 -7.32 15.28
CA GLY A 69 -14.52 -7.21 14.95
C GLY A 69 -14.98 -5.84 14.45
N SER A 70 -14.05 -4.90 14.27
CA SER A 70 -14.38 -3.59 13.72
C SER A 70 -14.47 -3.61 12.20
N SER A 71 -15.23 -2.65 11.66
CA SER A 71 -15.34 -2.43 10.22
C SER A 71 -15.31 -0.95 9.89
N MET A 72 -14.81 -0.62 8.72
CA MET A 72 -14.94 0.70 8.10
C MET A 72 -15.36 0.55 6.63
N THR A 73 -16.09 1.51 6.11
CA THR A 73 -16.58 1.51 4.73
C THR A 73 -16.18 2.80 4.05
N TYR A 74 -15.28 2.70 3.09
CA TYR A 74 -14.96 3.80 2.17
C TYR A 74 -16.08 3.94 1.15
N THR A 75 -16.46 5.17 0.85
CA THR A 75 -17.30 5.51 -0.30
C THR A 75 -16.41 6.20 -1.33
N ILE A 76 -16.17 5.54 -2.45
CA ILE A 76 -15.33 6.02 -3.54
C ILE A 76 -16.18 6.32 -4.76
N ASN A 77 -15.72 7.21 -5.63
CA ASN A 77 -16.41 7.53 -6.88
C ASN A 77 -15.43 7.48 -8.04
N VAL A 78 -15.77 6.73 -9.09
CA VAL A 78 -14.93 6.61 -10.29
C VAL A 78 -15.62 7.20 -11.50
N PRO A 79 -14.88 7.94 -12.37
CA PRO A 79 -15.49 8.72 -13.45
C PRO A 79 -15.91 7.89 -14.67
N ALA A 80 -15.44 6.65 -14.79
CA ALA A 80 -15.71 5.79 -15.95
C ALA A 80 -15.53 4.32 -15.59
N ASP A 81 -16.12 3.44 -16.39
CA ASP A 81 -15.85 2.00 -16.30
C ASP A 81 -14.37 1.71 -16.51
N GLY A 82 -13.82 0.80 -15.72
CA GLY A 82 -12.42 0.43 -15.84
C GLY A 82 -11.94 -0.51 -14.75
N LYS A 83 -10.71 -0.97 -14.91
CA LYS A 83 -9.97 -1.61 -13.85
C LYS A 83 -9.28 -0.52 -13.01
N TYR A 84 -9.47 -0.59 -11.71
CA TYR A 84 -8.92 0.38 -10.77
C TYR A 84 -7.98 -0.33 -9.78
N LYS A 85 -6.89 0.35 -9.50
CA LYS A 85 -5.94 0.00 -8.46
C LYS A 85 -6.29 0.76 -7.19
N LEU A 86 -6.46 0.06 -6.10
CA LEU A 86 -6.73 0.60 -4.78
C LEU A 86 -5.54 0.31 -3.87
N ASP A 87 -4.82 1.35 -3.50
CA ASP A 87 -3.68 1.29 -2.57
C ASP A 87 -4.15 1.73 -1.18
N PHE A 88 -4.33 0.77 -0.27
CA PHE A 88 -4.68 1.03 1.12
C PHE A 88 -3.41 1.29 1.93
N ASN A 89 -3.24 2.49 2.45
CA ASN A 89 -2.16 2.81 3.38
C ASN A 89 -2.55 2.41 4.80
N TYR A 90 -1.63 1.73 5.50
CA TYR A 90 -1.89 1.21 6.83
C TYR A 90 -0.64 1.11 7.68
N GLY A 91 -0.87 0.94 8.99
CA GLY A 91 0.13 0.55 9.96
C GLY A 91 -0.33 -0.68 10.73
N ASN A 92 0.53 -1.69 10.84
CA ASN A 92 0.30 -2.87 11.65
C ASN A 92 1.48 -3.10 12.60
N GLY A 93 1.34 -2.59 13.82
CA GLY A 93 2.31 -2.75 14.89
C GLY A 93 2.03 -3.93 15.83
N GLN A 94 1.14 -4.85 15.47
CA GLN A 94 0.79 -5.99 16.31
C GLN A 94 2.02 -6.86 16.62
N GLY A 95 2.16 -7.24 17.89
CA GLY A 95 3.29 -8.05 18.36
C GLY A 95 4.63 -7.32 18.42
N THR A 96 4.64 -6.00 18.25
CA THR A 96 5.85 -5.16 18.34
C THR A 96 5.77 -4.21 19.53
N GLU A 97 6.90 -3.76 20.06
CA GLU A 97 6.97 -2.84 21.21
C GLU A 97 7.88 -1.65 20.93
N ARG A 98 7.61 -0.56 21.63
CA ARG A 98 8.27 0.72 21.42
C ARG A 98 9.79 0.70 21.63
N ASN A 99 10.27 -0.09 22.56
CA ASN A 99 11.66 -0.01 23.05
C ASN A 99 12.56 -1.14 22.58
N ASP A 100 12.02 -2.11 21.88
CA ASP A 100 12.78 -3.27 21.42
C ASP A 100 12.22 -3.83 20.12
N MET A 101 12.53 -3.18 19.03
CA MET A 101 12.10 -3.60 17.68
C MET A 101 12.75 -4.91 17.21
N ASN A 102 13.74 -5.42 17.97
CA ASN A 102 14.51 -6.60 17.59
C ASN A 102 14.07 -7.89 18.30
N THR A 103 13.29 -7.82 19.36
CA THR A 103 12.89 -9.00 20.16
C THR A 103 11.44 -9.42 19.98
N HIS A 104 10.72 -8.80 19.05
CA HIS A 104 9.30 -9.01 18.89
C HIS A 104 8.95 -10.07 17.88
N ASN A 105 7.78 -10.67 18.09
CA ASN A 105 7.10 -11.52 17.16
C ASN A 105 6.07 -10.67 16.39
N PRO A 106 6.46 -9.96 15.32
CA PRO A 106 5.52 -9.19 14.54
C PRO A 106 4.40 -10.10 14.03
N VAL A 107 3.16 -9.64 14.17
CA VAL A 107 1.97 -10.42 13.82
C VAL A 107 1.33 -9.84 12.58
N ASN A 108 1.20 -10.67 11.56
CA ASN A 108 0.40 -10.35 10.39
C ASN A 108 -1.08 -10.47 10.74
N VAL A 109 -1.87 -9.44 10.41
CA VAL A 109 -3.30 -9.38 10.68
C VAL A 109 -4.07 -9.74 9.41
N LYS A 110 -5.16 -10.50 9.54
CA LYS A 110 -6.09 -10.74 8.45
C LYS A 110 -7.26 -9.79 8.53
N GLN A 111 -7.52 -9.13 7.41
CA GLN A 111 -8.73 -8.34 7.20
C GLN A 111 -9.48 -8.87 6.00
N THR A 112 -10.77 -8.61 5.94
CA THR A 112 -11.59 -8.90 4.77
C THR A 112 -11.99 -7.62 4.07
N PHE A 113 -12.01 -7.65 2.75
CA PHE A 113 -12.36 -6.53 1.88
C PHE A 113 -13.54 -6.96 1.01
N ALA A 114 -14.63 -6.20 1.04
CA ALA A 114 -15.82 -6.45 0.25
C ALA A 114 -16.18 -5.23 -0.58
N LEU A 115 -16.32 -5.42 -1.90
CA LEU A 115 -16.81 -4.41 -2.82
C LEU A 115 -18.33 -4.48 -2.90
N ASP A 116 -19.03 -3.35 -2.68
CA ASP A 116 -20.48 -3.19 -2.86
C ASP A 116 -21.33 -4.26 -2.15
N GLY A 117 -20.85 -4.72 -0.98
CA GLY A 117 -21.51 -5.78 -0.22
C GLY A 117 -21.43 -7.17 -0.86
N GLY A 118 -20.58 -7.35 -1.85
CA GLY A 118 -20.33 -8.63 -2.50
C GLY A 118 -19.50 -9.59 -1.65
N GLU A 119 -18.94 -10.62 -2.28
CA GLU A 119 -18.07 -11.59 -1.62
C GLU A 119 -16.81 -10.91 -1.07
N ALA A 120 -16.50 -11.21 0.18
CA ALA A 120 -15.33 -10.65 0.85
C ALA A 120 -14.08 -11.48 0.58
N GLU A 121 -13.02 -10.84 0.13
CA GLU A 121 -11.70 -11.45 0.03
C GLU A 121 -10.90 -11.26 1.33
N THR A 122 -10.17 -12.29 1.74
CA THR A 122 -9.28 -12.22 2.90
C THR A 122 -7.89 -11.78 2.47
N VAL A 123 -7.43 -10.70 3.09
CA VAL A 123 -6.16 -10.05 2.79
C VAL A 123 -5.27 -10.07 4.04
N THR A 124 -4.02 -10.42 3.88
CA THR A 124 -3.02 -10.33 4.95
C THR A 124 -2.42 -8.93 4.96
N MET A 125 -2.52 -8.27 6.12
CA MET A 125 -1.88 -7.00 6.43
C MET A 125 -0.59 -7.31 7.17
N GLU A 126 0.53 -7.22 6.48
CA GLU A 126 1.85 -7.54 7.03
C GLU A 126 2.23 -6.53 8.13
N SER A 127 3.07 -6.95 9.06
CA SER A 127 3.58 -6.05 10.10
C SER A 127 4.41 -4.92 9.47
N THR A 128 4.13 -3.69 9.90
CA THR A 128 4.93 -2.49 9.55
C THR A 128 5.86 -2.07 10.69
N LEU A 129 5.97 -2.89 11.72
CA LEU A 129 6.63 -2.58 12.97
C LEU A 129 5.87 -1.51 13.80
N PHE A 130 6.39 -1.27 15.00
CA PHE A 130 5.75 -0.42 15.97
C PHE A 130 5.58 1.02 15.46
N GLN A 131 4.37 1.52 15.49
CA GLN A 131 4.00 2.92 15.23
C GLN A 131 4.36 3.48 13.85
N THR A 132 4.48 2.64 12.84
CA THR A 132 4.71 3.11 11.47
C THR A 132 3.48 2.92 10.59
N MET A 133 3.22 3.90 9.70
CA MET A 133 2.15 3.88 8.68
C MET A 133 2.75 3.65 7.29
N THR A 134 3.67 2.69 7.19
CA THR A 134 4.44 2.45 5.97
C THR A 134 3.90 1.31 5.10
N GLY A 135 2.87 0.61 5.58
CA GLY A 135 2.24 -0.45 4.83
C GLY A 135 1.40 0.07 3.67
N THR A 136 1.44 -0.62 2.57
CA THR A 136 0.53 -0.41 1.45
C THR A 136 0.02 -1.75 0.97
N LYS A 137 -1.31 -1.92 0.97
CA LYS A 137 -1.95 -3.10 0.40
C LYS A 137 -2.68 -2.72 -0.87
N THR A 138 -2.29 -3.36 -1.96
CA THR A 138 -2.87 -3.10 -3.28
C THR A 138 -3.89 -4.16 -3.63
N LEU A 139 -5.09 -3.71 -4.01
CA LEU A 139 -6.15 -4.54 -4.59
C LEU A 139 -6.58 -3.96 -5.93
N TYR A 140 -7.13 -4.80 -6.81
CA TYR A 140 -7.62 -4.40 -8.11
C TYR A 140 -9.08 -4.81 -8.27
N TYR A 141 -9.91 -3.85 -8.68
CA TYR A 141 -11.33 -4.09 -8.94
C TYR A 141 -11.73 -3.59 -10.31
N ASP A 142 -12.61 -4.31 -10.96
CA ASP A 142 -13.34 -3.81 -12.12
C ASP A 142 -14.54 -3.00 -11.61
N LEU A 143 -14.52 -1.69 -11.83
CA LEU A 143 -15.54 -0.76 -11.35
C LEU A 143 -16.26 -0.13 -12.54
N THR A 144 -17.59 0.00 -12.43
CA THR A 144 -18.38 0.83 -13.36
C THR A 144 -18.29 2.30 -12.96
N ALA A 145 -18.64 3.21 -13.86
CA ALA A 145 -18.71 4.63 -13.49
C ALA A 145 -19.71 4.87 -12.36
N GLY A 146 -19.32 5.63 -11.36
CA GLY A 146 -20.18 5.99 -10.23
C GLY A 146 -19.58 5.70 -8.87
N GLU A 147 -20.45 5.66 -7.87
CA GLU A 147 -20.10 5.43 -6.47
C GLU A 147 -20.01 3.93 -6.17
N HIS A 148 -18.99 3.55 -5.39
CA HIS A 148 -18.75 2.21 -4.89
C HIS A 148 -18.41 2.24 -3.40
N GLN A 149 -18.71 1.16 -2.70
CA GLN A 149 -18.42 0.98 -1.29
C GLN A 149 -17.38 -0.14 -1.11
N ILE A 150 -16.31 0.17 -0.39
CA ILE A 150 -15.31 -0.83 0.01
C ILE A 150 -15.37 -0.98 1.52
N THR A 151 -15.87 -2.12 1.97
CA THR A 151 -15.93 -2.44 3.41
C THR A 151 -14.71 -3.25 3.82
N VAL A 152 -13.96 -2.73 4.78
CA VAL A 152 -12.80 -3.39 5.41
C VAL A 152 -13.20 -3.84 6.80
N THR A 153 -13.00 -5.12 7.11
CA THR A 153 -13.34 -5.69 8.43
C THR A 153 -12.14 -6.42 9.01
N THR A 154 -11.84 -6.15 10.29
CA THR A 154 -10.82 -6.87 11.05
C THR A 154 -11.44 -8.14 11.62
N ALA A 155 -11.17 -9.29 10.98
CA ALA A 155 -11.75 -10.57 11.33
C ALA A 155 -11.00 -11.29 12.47
N ASP A 156 -9.70 -11.07 12.60
CA ASP A 156 -8.88 -11.71 13.62
C ASP A 156 -9.27 -11.26 15.02
N SER A 157 -9.20 -12.19 15.98
CA SER A 157 -9.43 -11.89 17.39
C SER A 157 -8.15 -11.39 18.08
N GLY A 158 -8.29 -10.56 19.10
CA GLY A 158 -7.17 -10.06 19.90
C GLY A 158 -6.37 -8.93 19.25
N ILE A 159 -6.86 -8.36 18.16
CA ILE A 159 -6.21 -7.22 17.51
C ILE A 159 -6.44 -5.94 18.31
N ASP A 160 -5.34 -5.31 18.72
CA ASP A 160 -5.37 -4.01 19.37
C ASP A 160 -5.46 -2.90 18.34
N GLY A 161 -6.56 -2.16 18.35
CA GLY A 161 -6.77 -1.03 17.45
C GLY A 161 -5.82 0.15 17.68
N ASN A 162 -5.08 0.17 18.80
CA ASN A 162 -3.99 1.14 18.99
C ASN A 162 -2.72 0.80 18.21
N LEU A 163 -2.68 -0.37 17.58
CA LEU A 163 -1.55 -0.86 16.80
C LEU A 163 -1.91 -1.26 15.36
N LEU A 164 -3.20 -1.31 15.02
CA LEU A 164 -3.68 -1.52 13.64
C LEU A 164 -4.48 -0.30 13.19
N PHE A 165 -3.93 0.42 12.25
CA PHE A 165 -4.51 1.65 11.74
C PHE A 165 -4.58 1.66 10.22
N HIS A 166 -5.60 2.34 9.69
CA HIS A 166 -5.66 2.76 8.29
C HIS A 166 -5.58 4.28 8.19
N ASP A 167 -4.95 4.75 7.13
CA ASP A 167 -4.77 6.16 6.83
C ASP A 167 -5.69 6.59 5.68
N PHE A 168 -5.47 6.04 4.50
CA PHE A 168 -6.27 6.35 3.33
C PHE A 168 -6.33 5.18 2.35
N VAL A 169 -7.23 5.26 1.39
CA VAL A 169 -7.16 4.50 0.14
C VAL A 169 -6.93 5.44 -1.03
N ARG A 170 -5.95 5.11 -1.87
CA ARG A 170 -5.71 5.80 -3.14
C ARG A 170 -6.30 4.99 -4.28
N VAL A 171 -7.20 5.59 -5.05
CA VAL A 171 -7.88 4.96 -6.17
C VAL A 171 -7.32 5.51 -7.48
N SER A 172 -6.74 4.67 -8.31
CA SER A 172 -6.17 5.06 -9.59
C SER A 172 -6.62 4.12 -10.71
N TYR A 173 -6.79 4.67 -11.89
CA TYR A 173 -7.14 3.88 -13.06
C TYR A 173 -5.97 2.97 -13.46
N ALA A 174 -6.25 1.70 -13.65
CA ALA A 174 -5.27 0.67 -13.95
C ALA A 174 -5.41 0.05 -15.34
N GLY A 175 -6.57 0.16 -15.99
CA GLY A 175 -6.79 -0.43 -17.30
C GLY A 175 -8.25 -0.47 -17.69
N VAL A 176 -8.52 -1.14 -18.79
CA VAL A 176 -9.88 -1.32 -19.31
C VAL A 176 -10.65 -2.27 -18.39
N TYR A 177 -11.94 -2.06 -18.22
CA TYR A 177 -12.84 -2.95 -17.49
C TYR A 177 -12.72 -4.40 -18.01
N GLY A 178 -12.57 -5.35 -17.08
CA GLY A 178 -12.40 -6.76 -17.43
C GLY A 178 -11.02 -7.13 -18.00
N GLN A 179 -10.10 -6.17 -18.12
CA GLN A 179 -8.74 -6.47 -18.55
C GLN A 179 -8.01 -7.31 -17.51
N GLU A 180 -7.47 -8.45 -17.92
CA GLU A 180 -6.49 -9.15 -17.10
C GLU A 180 -5.18 -8.36 -17.10
N LEU A 181 -4.62 -8.15 -15.90
CA LEU A 181 -3.29 -7.56 -15.79
C LEU A 181 -2.28 -8.62 -16.24
N PRO A 182 -1.27 -8.23 -17.04
CA PRO A 182 -0.26 -9.19 -17.47
C PRO A 182 0.38 -9.87 -16.25
N ALA A 183 0.40 -11.19 -16.27
CA ALA A 183 1.09 -11.98 -15.27
C ALA A 183 2.61 -11.89 -15.52
N PHE A 184 3.22 -10.81 -15.05
CA PHE A 184 4.67 -10.69 -15.03
C PHE A 184 5.15 -11.19 -13.66
N ASN A 185 5.77 -12.36 -13.66
CA ASN A 185 6.34 -12.94 -12.46
C ASN A 185 7.83 -13.22 -12.70
N LYS A 186 8.66 -12.25 -12.36
CA LYS A 186 10.11 -12.38 -12.46
C LYS A 186 10.75 -12.07 -11.11
N VAL A 187 11.50 -13.02 -10.61
CA VAL A 187 12.28 -12.86 -9.39
C VAL A 187 13.61 -12.16 -9.73
N TYR A 188 13.92 -11.12 -8.99
CA TYR A 188 15.21 -10.44 -9.02
C TYR A 188 15.85 -10.64 -7.65
N GLU A 189 16.84 -11.52 -7.62
CA GLU A 189 17.54 -11.84 -6.38
C GLU A 189 18.31 -10.62 -5.86
N ALA A 190 18.21 -10.37 -4.55
CA ALA A 190 18.77 -9.18 -3.92
C ALA A 190 20.31 -9.17 -3.97
N GLU A 191 20.94 -10.34 -3.88
CA GLU A 191 22.39 -10.50 -3.93
C GLU A 191 22.96 -10.26 -5.33
N LEU A 192 22.13 -10.27 -6.37
CA LEU A 192 22.51 -9.91 -7.75
C LEU A 192 22.28 -8.44 -8.06
N ALA A 193 21.68 -7.70 -7.13
CA ALA A 193 21.47 -6.27 -7.26
C ALA A 193 22.78 -5.49 -7.13
N ASP A 194 22.76 -4.24 -7.55
CA ASP A 194 23.82 -3.29 -7.21
C ASP A 194 23.70 -2.93 -5.71
N VAL A 195 24.49 -3.57 -4.88
CA VAL A 195 24.55 -3.36 -3.42
C VAL A 195 25.34 -2.13 -3.03
N ASN A 196 25.54 -1.19 -3.94
CA ASN A 196 26.41 -0.07 -3.71
C ASN A 196 25.69 1.28 -3.57
N ARG A 197 26.02 1.97 -2.52
CA ARG A 197 26.46 3.38 -2.52
C ARG A 197 25.54 4.32 -3.29
N LEU A 198 24.24 4.32 -2.95
CA LEU A 198 23.25 5.13 -3.65
C LEU A 198 23.55 6.64 -3.65
N LEU A 199 24.47 7.12 -2.81
CA LEU A 199 24.82 8.53 -2.67
C LEU A 199 26.34 8.79 -2.77
N GLY A 200 27.11 7.86 -3.38
CA GLY A 200 28.55 8.02 -3.51
C GLY A 200 29.34 7.77 -2.22
N ASN A 201 28.71 7.22 -1.20
CA ASN A 201 29.37 6.86 0.05
C ASN A 201 30.19 5.58 -0.12
N THR A 202 31.44 5.60 0.34
CA THR A 202 32.39 4.48 0.22
C THR A 202 32.32 3.51 1.38
N ASP A 203 31.62 3.85 2.46
CA ASP A 203 31.63 3.12 3.73
C ASP A 203 30.32 2.37 4.00
N SER A 204 29.59 1.99 2.95
CA SER A 204 28.35 1.20 3.10
C SER A 204 28.64 -0.12 3.80
N THR A 205 27.83 -0.42 4.83
CA THR A 205 27.84 -1.71 5.52
C THR A 205 26.99 -2.78 4.82
N VAL A 206 26.36 -2.43 3.72
CA VAL A 206 25.55 -3.36 2.93
C VAL A 206 26.46 -4.34 2.19
N SER A 207 26.26 -5.63 2.43
CA SER A 207 27.06 -6.71 1.83
C SER A 207 26.19 -7.88 1.42
N THR A 208 26.72 -8.72 0.53
CA THR A 208 26.13 -10.02 0.20
C THR A 208 26.80 -11.10 1.05
N GLU A 209 25.98 -11.95 1.67
CA GLU A 209 26.42 -12.98 2.60
C GLU A 209 25.77 -14.34 2.29
N THR A 210 26.37 -15.40 2.82
CA THR A 210 25.90 -16.80 2.63
C THR A 210 25.89 -17.59 3.93
N SER A 211 26.09 -16.94 5.07
CA SER A 211 26.29 -17.61 6.37
C SER A 211 24.98 -18.08 7.04
N LEU A 212 23.82 -17.59 6.62
CA LEU A 212 22.50 -18.04 7.11
C LEU A 212 21.91 -19.05 6.13
N GLU A 213 20.94 -19.84 6.60
CA GLU A 213 20.17 -20.77 5.78
C GLU A 213 18.79 -20.18 5.45
N GLY A 214 18.17 -20.66 4.36
CA GLY A 214 16.78 -20.33 4.02
C GLY A 214 16.60 -19.17 3.04
N TYR A 215 17.68 -18.64 2.46
CA TYR A 215 17.60 -17.68 1.36
C TYR A 215 17.34 -18.39 0.01
N SER A 216 16.80 -17.66 -0.95
CA SER A 216 16.73 -18.05 -2.36
C SER A 216 18.00 -17.61 -3.08
N GLY A 217 18.24 -18.14 -4.28
CA GLY A 217 19.39 -17.76 -5.09
C GLY A 217 20.74 -18.16 -4.53
N GLY A 218 21.72 -17.29 -4.66
CA GLY A 218 23.13 -17.54 -4.28
C GLY A 218 23.55 -16.93 -2.95
N GLY A 219 22.65 -16.25 -2.22
CA GLY A 219 22.98 -15.55 -0.98
C GLY A 219 21.86 -14.65 -0.50
N TYR A 220 22.19 -13.73 0.39
CA TYR A 220 21.28 -12.71 0.87
C TYR A 220 22.03 -11.40 1.12
N VAL A 221 21.28 -10.29 1.16
CA VAL A 221 21.84 -8.97 1.45
C VAL A 221 21.62 -8.61 2.92
N MET A 222 22.67 -8.17 3.60
CA MET A 222 22.61 -7.70 4.99
C MET A 222 23.14 -6.28 5.12
N GLY A 223 22.95 -5.70 6.31
CA GLY A 223 23.44 -4.36 6.64
C GLY A 223 22.51 -3.22 6.20
N LEU A 224 21.27 -3.53 5.81
CA LEU A 224 20.21 -2.54 5.57
C LEU A 224 19.65 -2.05 6.92
N SER A 225 20.45 -1.27 7.65
CA SER A 225 20.06 -0.67 8.93
C SER A 225 19.84 0.83 8.77
N ASP A 226 19.31 1.48 9.81
CA ASP A 226 19.15 2.95 9.86
C ASP A 226 20.45 3.69 9.58
N ARG A 227 21.56 3.09 9.98
CA ARG A 227 22.90 3.62 9.70
C ARG A 227 23.24 3.54 8.21
N ALA A 228 22.89 2.43 7.56
CA ALA A 228 23.08 2.30 6.11
C ALA A 228 22.26 3.35 5.34
N VAL A 229 21.05 3.68 5.80
CA VAL A 229 20.21 4.74 5.22
C VAL A 229 20.88 6.11 5.36
N THR A 230 21.39 6.43 6.54
CA THR A 230 22.07 7.73 6.79
C THR A 230 23.41 7.85 6.08
N GLU A 231 24.09 6.73 5.84
CA GLU A 231 25.38 6.64 5.16
C GLU A 231 25.25 6.38 3.64
N GLY A 232 23.99 6.32 3.12
CA GLY A 232 23.73 6.10 1.69
C GLY A 232 23.83 4.64 1.25
N GLY A 233 23.75 3.70 2.19
CA GLY A 233 23.69 2.26 1.88
C GLY A 233 22.31 1.87 1.34
N GLY A 234 22.29 0.90 0.42
CA GLY A 234 21.05 0.39 -0.14
C GLY A 234 21.31 -0.66 -1.23
N ILE A 235 20.22 -1.21 -1.75
CA ILE A 235 20.25 -2.08 -2.93
C ILE A 235 19.48 -1.42 -4.06
N ARG A 236 19.95 -1.62 -5.27
CA ARG A 236 19.28 -1.15 -6.49
C ARG A 236 19.16 -2.27 -7.49
N ASN A 237 17.95 -2.69 -7.77
CA ASN A 237 17.65 -3.59 -8.87
C ASN A 237 17.27 -2.81 -10.11
N THR A 238 17.77 -3.25 -11.27
CA THR A 238 17.28 -2.79 -12.56
C THR A 238 16.26 -3.80 -13.07
N VAL A 239 15.01 -3.37 -13.13
CA VAL A 239 13.90 -4.20 -13.60
C VAL A 239 13.65 -3.88 -15.07
N VAL A 240 13.66 -4.89 -15.92
CA VAL A 240 13.30 -4.76 -17.34
C VAL A 240 11.94 -5.38 -17.53
N VAL A 241 10.99 -4.57 -18.01
CA VAL A 241 9.65 -4.99 -18.42
C VAL A 241 9.53 -4.90 -19.93
N GLU A 242 8.93 -5.91 -20.55
CA GLU A 242 8.80 -6.01 -22.01
C GLU A 242 7.60 -5.23 -22.54
N GLU A 243 6.59 -5.04 -21.69
CA GLU A 243 5.35 -4.34 -22.06
C GLU A 243 5.05 -3.22 -21.06
N SER A 244 4.39 -2.17 -21.54
CA SER A 244 3.90 -1.11 -20.66
C SER A 244 2.71 -1.62 -19.83
N GLY A 245 2.73 -1.40 -18.53
CA GLY A 245 1.68 -1.91 -17.63
C GLY A 245 1.90 -1.50 -16.18
N LEU A 246 1.02 -2.00 -15.33
CA LEU A 246 1.14 -1.90 -13.89
C LEU A 246 1.77 -3.17 -13.35
N TYR A 247 2.74 -3.02 -12.47
CA TYR A 247 3.49 -4.11 -11.88
C TYR A 247 3.48 -3.99 -10.36
N ASN A 248 3.23 -5.09 -9.68
CA ASN A 248 3.45 -5.20 -8.24
C ASN A 248 4.89 -5.61 -7.99
N ILE A 249 5.55 -4.92 -7.09
CA ILE A 249 6.86 -5.30 -6.55
C ILE A 249 6.60 -5.77 -5.12
N THR A 250 6.81 -7.04 -4.86
CA THR A 250 6.62 -7.68 -3.55
C THR A 250 7.94 -8.16 -2.99
#